data_10ce70a8c5ba7b38db93dd14394a8fd7
#
_entry.id   10ce70a8c5ba7b38db93dd14394a8fd7
#
_cell.length_a   1.000
_cell.length_b   1.000
_cell.length_c   1.000
_cell.angle_alpha   90.00
_cell.angle_beta   90.00
_cell.angle_gamma   90.00
#
_symmetry.space_group_name_H-M   'P 1'
#
loop_
_entity.id
_entity.type
_entity.pdbx_description
1 polymer ?
#
loop_
_entity_poly.entity_id
_entity_poly.type
_entity_poly.pdbx_seq_one_letter_code
_entity_poly.pdbx_strand_id
1 'polypeptide(L)'
;MHRCPRTPRHSPREALAVVLLVLACERSTPVGGRKDTVVPSVPLPESSIVVKPDASPWDSSAGPALFVAGSSPTEAFLIAPQYTHTAALDSVQPDSTLLRSLRIDLFGSGKKVGTARISSMAASARTDSCRTWPIARLEFASGDTGSAQPWNVAFESGHASEPVIDSIEGLPTADSAKLAADIARIASALPGDTSAVFRGLPFVVNKAWRAQLPNGQTLLASVVVRNVNQEANPRQERILLIAERDSAATRFTPRYTDRKVGLEETLETTDPIAIILLGVDRHPTVIIARDAGNGLSYALVERIAGQWQRRWASAYAGC
;
A
#
# COMPACT_ATOMS: atom_id res chain seq x y z
N MET A 1 -55.88 11.66 -0.52
CA MET A 1 -56.10 11.29 -1.93
C MET A 1 -54.87 10.64 -2.49
N HIS A 2 -54.91 9.31 -2.54
CA HIS A 2 -53.82 8.45 -2.98
C HIS A 2 -53.77 8.36 -4.50
N ARG A 3 -52.59 8.46 -5.09
CA ARG A 3 -52.35 7.95 -6.44
C ARG A 3 -51.06 7.16 -6.48
N CYS A 4 -51.14 5.83 -6.65
CA CYS A 4 -50.08 4.94 -7.04
C CYS A 4 -49.77 5.07 -8.54
N PRO A 5 -48.53 5.00 -8.98
CA PRO A 5 -48.19 4.75 -10.37
C PRO A 5 -48.05 3.27 -10.70
N ARG A 6 -48.58 2.94 -11.90
CA ARG A 6 -48.67 1.62 -12.51
C ARG A 6 -47.30 1.12 -13.00
N THR A 7 -47.03 -0.15 -12.77
CA THR A 7 -45.98 -0.96 -13.39
C THR A 7 -46.34 -1.36 -14.83
N PRO A 8 -45.41 -1.40 -15.77
CA PRO A 8 -45.63 -2.02 -17.07
C PRO A 8 -45.36 -3.52 -17.04
N ARG A 9 -46.30 -4.26 -17.60
CA ARG A 9 -46.24 -5.72 -17.87
C ARG A 9 -45.24 -5.97 -19.03
N HIS A 10 -44.30 -6.89 -18.83
CA HIS A 10 -43.59 -7.56 -19.91
C HIS A 10 -44.21 -8.92 -20.19
N SER A 11 -44.51 -9.14 -21.47
CA SER A 11 -45.04 -10.36 -22.05
C SER A 11 -43.91 -11.37 -22.33
N PRO A 12 -44.17 -12.68 -22.24
CA PRO A 12 -43.21 -13.73 -22.60
C PRO A 12 -43.54 -14.28 -24.03
N ARG A 13 -42.52 -14.41 -24.84
CA ARG A 13 -42.41 -15.24 -26.08
C ARG A 13 -40.96 -15.05 -26.54
N GLU A 14 -40.16 -16.02 -26.84
CA GLU A 14 -40.30 -17.28 -27.54
C GLU A 14 -39.18 -18.26 -27.17
N ALA A 15 -39.58 -19.49 -26.96
CA ALA A 15 -38.69 -20.63 -26.92
C ALA A 15 -38.44 -21.11 -28.35
N LEU A 16 -37.21 -21.48 -28.67
CA LEU A 16 -36.96 -22.47 -29.73
C LEU A 16 -35.67 -23.25 -29.43
N ALA A 17 -35.85 -24.51 -29.25
CA ALA A 17 -34.87 -25.56 -29.06
C ALA A 17 -34.11 -25.86 -30.36
N VAL A 18 -32.81 -26.13 -30.27
CA VAL A 18 -32.12 -26.97 -31.26
C VAL A 18 -31.23 -27.95 -30.50
N VAL A 19 -31.67 -29.19 -30.48
CA VAL A 19 -30.93 -30.39 -30.11
C VAL A 19 -30.10 -30.78 -31.31
N LEU A 20 -28.81 -30.98 -31.16
CA LEU A 20 -28.00 -31.73 -32.13
C LEU A 20 -27.07 -32.68 -31.38
N LEU A 21 -27.49 -33.92 -31.40
CA LEU A 21 -26.72 -35.14 -31.11
C LEU A 21 -25.58 -35.25 -32.13
N VAL A 22 -24.35 -35.45 -31.69
CA VAL A 22 -23.33 -36.12 -32.48
C VAL A 22 -22.65 -37.17 -31.62
N LEU A 23 -23.05 -38.41 -31.90
CA LEU A 23 -22.34 -39.64 -31.56
C LEU A 23 -21.08 -39.74 -32.44
N ALA A 24 -19.93 -39.95 -31.84
CA ALA A 24 -18.79 -40.49 -32.56
C ALA A 24 -17.89 -41.32 -31.64
N CYS A 25 -18.03 -42.57 -31.73
CA CYS A 25 -17.05 -43.65 -31.80
C CYS A 25 -15.80 -43.62 -30.91
N GLU A 26 -15.83 -44.47 -29.92
CA GLU A 26 -14.65 -45.10 -29.31
C GLU A 26 -13.79 -45.81 -30.37
N ARG A 27 -12.54 -45.50 -30.39
CA ARG A 27 -11.49 -46.37 -30.94
C ARG A 27 -10.45 -46.62 -29.88
N SER A 28 -10.50 -47.77 -29.30
CA SER A 28 -9.45 -48.38 -28.48
C SER A 28 -8.24 -48.67 -29.34
N THR A 29 -7.08 -48.10 -28.97
CA THR A 29 -5.77 -48.54 -29.49
C THR A 29 -4.91 -49.03 -28.33
N PRO A 30 -4.05 -50.05 -28.56
CA PRO A 30 -3.49 -50.87 -27.51
C PRO A 30 -2.31 -50.22 -26.81
N VAL A 31 -2.20 -50.59 -25.55
CA VAL A 31 -1.14 -50.29 -24.60
C VAL A 31 0.25 -50.63 -25.15
N GLY A 32 1.02 -49.64 -25.53
CA GLY A 32 2.46 -49.75 -25.71
C GLY A 32 3.14 -49.27 -24.42
N GLY A 33 3.82 -50.20 -23.74
CA GLY A 33 4.58 -49.93 -22.53
C GLY A 33 5.59 -48.81 -22.72
N ARG A 34 5.36 -47.70 -22.06
CA ARG A 34 6.31 -46.56 -21.99
C ARG A 34 7.17 -46.79 -20.76
N LYS A 35 8.45 -47.05 -20.98
CA LYS A 35 9.47 -47.07 -19.96
C LYS A 35 9.47 -45.70 -19.30
N ASP A 36 9.25 -45.68 -17.99
CA ASP A 36 9.40 -44.49 -17.16
C ASP A 36 10.85 -44.02 -17.23
N THR A 37 11.09 -43.06 -18.08
CA THR A 37 12.34 -42.29 -18.03
C THR A 37 12.18 -41.32 -16.87
N VAL A 38 12.79 -41.64 -15.74
CA VAL A 38 12.95 -40.72 -14.61
C VAL A 38 13.74 -39.51 -15.15
N VAL A 39 13.02 -38.44 -15.41
CA VAL A 39 13.63 -37.15 -15.69
C VAL A 39 14.22 -36.66 -14.35
N PRO A 40 15.55 -36.48 -14.24
CA PRO A 40 16.11 -35.90 -13.04
C PRO A 40 15.50 -34.52 -12.85
N SER A 41 14.85 -34.32 -11.71
CA SER A 41 14.40 -33.02 -11.27
C SER A 41 15.63 -32.13 -11.11
N VAL A 42 15.83 -31.24 -12.08
CA VAL A 42 16.82 -30.15 -11.96
C VAL A 42 16.30 -29.30 -10.81
N PRO A 43 17.07 -29.12 -9.71
CA PRO A 43 16.70 -28.18 -8.68
C PRO A 43 16.59 -26.81 -9.36
N LEU A 44 15.39 -26.21 -9.29
CA LEU A 44 15.23 -24.81 -9.61
C LEU A 44 16.25 -24.05 -8.75
N PRO A 45 17.08 -23.16 -9.33
CA PRO A 45 17.91 -22.31 -8.53
C PRO A 45 16.95 -21.55 -7.61
N GLU A 46 17.05 -21.80 -6.31
CA GLU A 46 16.54 -20.90 -5.31
C GLU A 46 17.21 -19.57 -5.59
N SER A 47 16.50 -18.68 -6.26
CA SER A 47 16.85 -17.28 -6.27
C SER A 47 16.71 -16.81 -4.82
N SER A 48 17.74 -17.09 -4.05
CA SER A 48 18.02 -16.36 -2.83
C SER A 48 18.17 -14.91 -3.28
N ILE A 49 17.05 -14.19 -3.28
CA ILE A 49 17.06 -12.75 -3.18
C ILE A 49 17.81 -12.52 -1.87
N VAL A 50 19.09 -12.24 -1.98
CA VAL A 50 19.88 -11.69 -0.89
C VAL A 50 19.18 -10.39 -0.58
N VAL A 51 18.23 -10.45 0.36
CA VAL A 51 17.71 -9.27 1.03
C VAL A 51 18.90 -8.72 1.77
N LYS A 52 19.61 -7.85 1.09
CA LYS A 52 20.62 -7.01 1.72
C LYS A 52 19.89 -6.35 2.89
N PRO A 53 20.34 -6.49 4.14
CA PRO A 53 19.73 -5.83 5.26
C PRO A 53 20.10 -4.35 5.17
N ASP A 54 19.43 -3.62 4.30
CA ASP A 54 19.50 -2.16 4.27
C ASP A 54 18.56 -1.62 5.34
N ALA A 55 18.87 -1.92 6.59
CA ALA A 55 18.44 -1.10 7.70
C ALA A 55 19.28 0.18 7.67
N SER A 56 18.99 1.06 6.73
CA SER A 56 19.42 2.44 6.85
C SER A 56 18.80 2.99 8.14
N PRO A 57 19.59 3.54 9.06
CA PRO A 57 19.06 3.95 10.35
C PRO A 57 17.98 5.01 10.14
N TRP A 58 16.99 4.99 11.04
CA TRP A 58 16.00 6.05 11.14
C TRP A 58 16.69 7.41 11.17
N ASP A 59 16.17 8.35 10.40
CA ASP A 59 16.65 9.73 10.47
C ASP A 59 16.13 10.39 11.75
N SER A 60 17.01 10.67 12.68
CA SER A 60 16.65 11.32 13.94
C SER A 60 16.00 12.71 13.75
N SER A 61 16.21 13.36 12.62
CA SER A 61 15.54 14.62 12.29
C SER A 61 14.06 14.44 11.97
N ALA A 62 13.59 13.21 11.81
CA ALA A 62 12.16 12.87 11.68
C ALA A 62 11.44 12.82 13.05
N GLY A 63 12.16 13.03 14.14
CA GLY A 63 11.63 12.89 15.50
C GLY A 63 11.76 11.47 16.05
N PRO A 64 11.23 11.20 17.27
CA PRO A 64 11.48 9.96 17.99
C PRO A 64 10.69 8.77 17.44
N ALA A 65 9.63 8.99 16.66
CA ALA A 65 8.77 7.91 16.15
C ALA A 65 7.83 8.41 15.04
N LEU A 66 7.33 7.47 14.27
CA LEU A 66 6.12 7.59 13.47
C LEU A 66 4.92 7.21 14.33
N PHE A 67 3.85 7.98 14.27
CA PHE A 67 2.56 7.66 14.86
C PHE A 67 1.57 7.39 13.73
N VAL A 68 0.80 6.31 13.85
CA VAL A 68 -0.22 5.93 12.87
C VAL A 68 -1.56 5.90 13.57
N ALA A 69 -2.61 6.38 12.92
CA ALA A 69 -3.95 6.40 13.47
C ALA A 69 -4.38 5.01 13.97
N GLY A 70 -4.88 4.97 15.19
CA GLY A 70 -5.39 3.77 15.84
C GLY A 70 -6.86 3.52 15.53
N SER A 71 -7.50 2.76 16.40
CA SER A 71 -8.92 2.38 16.25
C SER A 71 -9.89 3.55 16.53
N SER A 72 -9.41 4.58 17.21
CA SER A 72 -10.18 5.81 17.47
C SER A 72 -9.37 7.05 17.12
N PRO A 73 -10.01 8.20 16.88
CA PRO A 73 -9.29 9.45 16.58
C PRO A 73 -8.33 9.90 17.68
N THR A 74 -8.57 9.46 18.92
CA THR A 74 -7.75 9.78 20.09
C THR A 74 -6.66 8.74 20.40
N GLU A 75 -6.46 7.78 19.51
CA GLU A 75 -5.44 6.73 19.66
C GLU A 75 -4.48 6.73 18.48
N ALA A 76 -3.21 6.54 18.79
CA ALA A 76 -2.14 6.38 17.82
C ALA A 76 -1.33 5.12 18.12
N PHE A 77 -1.04 4.33 17.12
CA PHE A 77 0.01 3.32 17.21
C PHE A 77 1.37 4.01 17.19
N LEU A 78 2.20 3.70 18.17
CA LEU A 78 3.58 4.18 18.22
C LEU A 78 4.49 3.22 17.45
N ILE A 79 5.06 3.71 16.37
CA ILE A 79 6.01 2.95 15.54
C ILE A 79 7.40 3.54 15.76
N ALA A 80 8.09 3.01 16.77
CA ALA A 80 9.41 3.50 17.14
C ALA A 80 10.51 2.98 16.21
N PRO A 81 11.59 3.75 16.00
CA PRO A 81 12.68 3.39 15.09
C PRO A 81 13.33 2.03 15.35
N GLN A 82 13.40 1.61 16.61
CA GLN A 82 13.97 0.35 17.04
C GLN A 82 13.09 -0.88 16.73
N TYR A 83 11.83 -0.70 16.38
CA TYR A 83 10.93 -1.81 16.04
C TYR A 83 11.14 -2.31 14.61
N THR A 84 12.38 -2.65 14.25
CA THR A 84 12.75 -3.15 12.92
C THR A 84 12.57 -4.66 12.76
N HIS A 85 12.43 -5.39 13.86
CA HIS A 85 12.20 -6.83 13.86
C HIS A 85 11.22 -7.22 14.98
N THR A 86 10.56 -8.36 14.83
CA THR A 86 9.45 -8.77 15.71
C THR A 86 9.86 -8.92 17.17
N ALA A 87 11.08 -9.39 17.45
CA ALA A 87 11.58 -9.52 18.82
C ALA A 87 11.74 -8.15 19.53
N ALA A 88 11.92 -7.06 18.77
CA ALA A 88 12.01 -5.73 19.36
C ALA A 88 10.67 -5.27 19.93
N LEU A 89 9.54 -5.70 19.38
CA LEU A 89 8.21 -5.41 19.93
C LEU A 89 8.01 -6.02 21.33
N ASP A 90 8.67 -7.12 21.61
CA ASP A 90 8.57 -7.83 22.88
C ASP A 90 9.54 -7.29 23.94
N SER A 91 10.68 -6.75 23.53
CA SER A 91 11.80 -6.44 24.40
C SER A 91 12.04 -4.96 24.64
N VAL A 92 11.64 -4.12 23.69
CA VAL A 92 11.87 -2.67 23.75
C VAL A 92 10.61 -1.97 24.19
N GLN A 93 10.60 -1.42 25.40
CA GLN A 93 9.53 -0.54 25.85
C GLN A 93 9.85 0.91 25.43
N PRO A 94 8.87 1.64 24.88
CA PRO A 94 9.06 3.05 24.59
C PRO A 94 9.31 3.82 25.89
N ASP A 95 10.27 4.73 25.88
CA ASP A 95 10.47 5.62 27.02
C ASP A 95 9.27 6.55 27.16
N SER A 96 8.37 6.15 28.06
CA SER A 96 7.14 6.90 28.31
C SER A 96 7.40 8.29 28.88
N THR A 97 8.56 8.55 29.48
CA THR A 97 8.89 9.88 30.04
C THR A 97 9.24 10.86 28.93
N LEU A 98 9.98 10.43 27.92
CA LEU A 98 10.31 11.25 26.76
C LEU A 98 9.09 11.52 25.87
N LEU A 99 8.18 10.56 25.78
CA LEU A 99 7.01 10.66 24.91
C LEU A 99 5.83 11.38 25.56
N ARG A 100 5.74 11.38 26.90
CA ARG A 100 4.69 12.13 27.62
C ARG A 100 4.82 13.61 27.31
N SER A 101 3.69 14.22 27.04
CA SER A 101 3.59 15.65 26.70
C SER A 101 4.21 16.02 25.35
N LEU A 102 4.71 15.05 24.58
CA LEU A 102 5.15 15.29 23.22
C LEU A 102 3.99 15.87 22.40
N ARG A 103 4.26 16.95 21.68
CA ARG A 103 3.31 17.51 20.71
C ARG A 103 3.57 16.86 19.36
N ILE A 104 2.51 16.43 18.72
CA ILE A 104 2.56 15.82 17.41
C ILE A 104 1.65 16.55 16.43
N ASP A 105 2.11 16.69 15.21
CA ASP A 105 1.34 17.22 14.08
C ASP A 105 0.68 16.06 13.34
N LEU A 106 -0.63 16.15 13.16
CA LEU A 106 -1.47 15.11 12.56
C LEU A 106 -1.67 15.42 11.07
N PHE A 107 -1.47 14.41 10.22
CA PHE A 107 -1.62 14.52 8.78
C PHE A 107 -2.68 13.55 8.28
N GLY A 108 -3.64 14.06 7.51
CA GLY A 108 -4.71 13.30 6.87
C GLY A 108 -4.91 13.78 5.44
N SER A 109 -5.09 12.86 4.50
CA SER A 109 -5.26 13.19 3.07
C SER A 109 -4.17 14.14 2.55
N GLY A 110 -2.93 13.99 3.08
CA GLY A 110 -1.78 14.78 2.68
C GLY A 110 -1.74 16.22 3.20
N LYS A 111 -2.56 16.56 4.18
CA LYS A 111 -2.58 17.89 4.82
C LYS A 111 -2.40 17.75 6.32
N LYS A 112 -1.85 18.78 6.94
CA LYS A 112 -1.89 18.90 8.40
C LYS A 112 -3.33 19.21 8.82
N VAL A 113 -3.92 18.31 9.60
CA VAL A 113 -5.33 18.42 10.03
C VAL A 113 -5.47 18.85 11.48
N GLY A 114 -4.37 18.87 12.24
CA GLY A 114 -4.38 19.32 13.63
C GLY A 114 -3.07 19.03 14.34
N THR A 115 -3.11 19.31 15.65
CA THR A 115 -2.00 19.03 16.58
C THR A 115 -2.59 18.38 17.83
N ALA A 116 -1.92 17.38 18.36
CA ALA A 116 -2.29 16.74 19.60
C ALA A 116 -1.10 16.63 20.55
N ARG A 117 -1.37 16.32 21.82
CA ARG A 117 -0.38 15.99 22.82
C ARG A 117 -0.58 14.54 23.27
N ILE A 118 0.51 13.82 23.49
CA ILE A 118 0.45 12.49 24.07
C ILE A 118 0.19 12.62 25.57
N SER A 119 -0.96 12.12 26.02
CA SER A 119 -1.37 12.16 27.43
C SER A 119 -0.94 10.92 28.19
N SER A 120 -0.99 9.76 27.55
CA SER A 120 -0.56 8.50 28.15
C SER A 120 -0.11 7.49 27.10
N MET A 121 0.60 6.48 27.56
CA MET A 121 1.07 5.37 26.74
C MET A 121 0.62 4.05 27.36
N ALA A 122 0.11 3.15 26.54
CA ALA A 122 -0.07 1.75 26.87
C ALA A 122 1.00 0.91 26.14
N ALA A 123 1.60 -0.02 26.85
CA ALA A 123 2.54 -0.95 26.25
C ALA A 123 1.87 -1.80 25.17
N SER A 124 2.70 -2.37 24.28
CA SER A 124 2.23 -3.38 23.34
C SER A 124 1.56 -4.53 24.09
N ALA A 125 0.41 -4.97 23.61
CA ALA A 125 -0.19 -6.20 24.11
C ALA A 125 0.41 -7.39 23.33
N ARG A 126 0.65 -8.47 24.07
CA ARG A 126 1.07 -9.74 23.51
C ARG A 126 0.14 -10.84 24.00
N THR A 127 -0.36 -11.61 23.06
CA THR A 127 -0.94 -12.93 23.30
C THR A 127 -0.10 -13.96 22.57
N ASP A 128 -0.39 -15.23 22.70
CA ASP A 128 0.35 -16.30 22.02
C ASP A 128 0.30 -16.16 20.49
N SER A 129 -0.75 -15.54 19.96
CA SER A 129 -0.99 -15.36 18.53
C SER A 129 -0.89 -13.92 18.03
N CYS A 130 -0.88 -12.93 18.92
CA CYS A 130 -0.98 -11.51 18.54
C CYS A 130 0.10 -10.65 19.18
N ARG A 131 0.66 -9.75 18.39
CA ARG A 131 1.51 -8.65 18.87
C ARG A 131 0.92 -7.34 18.36
N THR A 132 0.72 -6.39 19.26
CA THR A 132 0.22 -5.07 18.89
C THR A 132 1.30 -4.01 19.08
N TRP A 133 1.18 -2.92 18.35
CA TRP A 133 1.97 -1.73 18.59
C TRP A 133 1.62 -1.12 19.96
N PRO A 134 2.58 -0.45 20.65
CA PRO A 134 2.24 0.41 21.77
C PRO A 134 1.24 1.49 21.33
N ILE A 135 0.32 1.83 22.22
CA ILE A 135 -0.75 2.80 21.93
C ILE A 135 -0.49 4.08 22.70
N ALA A 136 -0.41 5.21 21.99
CA ALA A 136 -0.44 6.53 22.55
C ALA A 136 -1.88 7.05 22.59
N ARG A 137 -2.31 7.60 23.73
CA ARG A 137 -3.55 8.34 23.83
C ARG A 137 -3.28 9.83 23.61
N LEU A 138 -4.15 10.43 22.80
CA LEU A 138 -4.00 11.79 22.35
C LEU A 138 -5.00 12.72 23.03
N GLU A 139 -4.53 13.90 23.42
CA GLU A 139 -5.33 15.03 23.85
C GLU A 139 -5.24 16.14 22.82
N PHE A 140 -6.38 16.62 22.37
CA PHE A 140 -6.51 17.74 21.45
C PHE A 140 -6.68 19.05 22.21
N ALA A 141 -6.14 20.14 21.69
CA ALA A 141 -6.37 21.45 22.27
C ALA A 141 -7.87 21.81 22.16
N SER A 142 -8.40 22.47 23.19
CA SER A 142 -9.79 22.93 23.19
C SER A 142 -10.02 23.88 22.01
N GLY A 143 -10.95 23.55 21.13
CA GLY A 143 -11.21 24.31 19.90
C GLY A 143 -10.43 23.84 18.68
N ASP A 144 -9.55 22.86 18.79
CA ASP A 144 -8.90 22.23 17.65
C ASP A 144 -9.87 21.28 16.95
N THR A 145 -10.09 21.48 15.66
CA THR A 145 -10.97 20.65 14.82
C THR A 145 -10.32 19.30 14.46
N GLY A 146 -9.05 19.10 14.79
CA GLY A 146 -8.29 17.88 14.48
C GLY A 146 -8.89 16.61 15.03
N SER A 147 -9.66 16.68 16.13
CA SER A 147 -10.38 15.53 16.68
C SER A 147 -11.53 15.03 15.80
N ALA A 148 -12.04 15.87 14.91
CA ALA A 148 -13.15 15.56 14.02
C ALA A 148 -12.72 15.17 12.60
N GLN A 149 -11.46 15.44 12.21
CA GLN A 149 -10.95 15.12 10.90
C GLN A 149 -10.15 13.82 10.93
N PRO A 150 -10.36 12.91 9.97
CA PRO A 150 -9.57 11.69 9.88
C PRO A 150 -8.11 12.04 9.57
N TRP A 151 -7.22 11.45 10.32
CA TRP A 151 -5.77 11.52 10.10
C TRP A 151 -5.20 10.11 9.92
N ASN A 152 -4.05 10.01 9.27
CA ASN A 152 -3.41 8.74 8.97
C ASN A 152 -2.09 8.59 9.72
N VAL A 153 -1.27 9.65 9.73
CA VAL A 153 0.07 9.63 10.32
C VAL A 153 0.32 10.91 11.10
N ALA A 154 1.25 10.82 12.07
CA ALA A 154 1.71 11.99 12.79
C ALA A 154 3.21 11.86 13.13
N PHE A 155 3.82 13.02 13.34
CA PHE A 155 5.21 13.19 13.75
C PHE A 155 5.31 14.23 14.86
N GLU A 156 6.41 14.25 15.57
CA GLU A 156 6.72 15.35 16.48
C GLU A 156 6.55 16.68 15.76
N SER A 157 5.94 17.66 16.46
CA SER A 157 5.61 18.94 15.86
C SER A 157 6.85 19.65 15.34
N GLY A 158 6.76 20.10 14.08
CA GLY A 158 7.85 20.77 13.39
C GLY A 158 8.79 19.87 12.60
N HIS A 159 8.74 18.52 12.76
CA HIS A 159 9.62 17.59 12.06
C HIS A 159 9.07 17.14 10.70
N ALA A 160 7.79 17.39 10.44
CA ALA A 160 7.15 17.09 9.16
C ALA A 160 6.31 18.29 8.67
N SER A 161 6.12 18.37 7.35
CA SER A 161 5.20 19.33 6.73
C SER A 161 4.52 18.70 5.51
N GLU A 162 3.38 19.26 5.13
CA GLU A 162 2.65 18.83 3.96
C GLU A 162 3.19 19.44 2.66
N PRO A 163 3.32 18.69 1.57
CA PRO A 163 3.31 19.21 0.22
C PRO A 163 1.87 19.48 -0.25
N VAL A 164 1.69 20.20 -1.34
CA VAL A 164 0.37 20.34 -1.97
C VAL A 164 0.01 19.02 -2.66
N ILE A 165 -1.05 18.35 -2.21
CA ILE A 165 -1.47 17.02 -2.67
C ILE A 165 -2.85 17.09 -3.31
N ASP A 166 -2.98 16.37 -4.45
CA ASP A 166 -4.25 16.01 -5.09
C ASP A 166 -4.38 14.49 -5.14
N SER A 167 -5.48 13.92 -4.65
CA SER A 167 -5.82 12.52 -4.90
C SER A 167 -6.44 12.35 -6.28
N ILE A 168 -6.40 11.12 -6.82
CA ILE A 168 -7.02 10.85 -8.12
C ILE A 168 -8.55 11.02 -8.05
N GLU A 169 -9.16 10.71 -6.92
CA GLU A 169 -10.61 10.85 -6.70
C GLU A 169 -11.03 12.33 -6.61
N GLY A 170 -10.13 13.20 -6.19
CA GLY A 170 -10.37 14.64 -6.08
C GLY A 170 -10.22 15.42 -7.39
N LEU A 171 -9.75 14.77 -8.47
CA LEU A 171 -9.55 15.40 -9.76
C LEU A 171 -10.83 15.37 -10.61
N PRO A 172 -11.03 16.35 -11.53
CA PRO A 172 -12.06 16.24 -12.56
C PRO A 172 -11.95 14.92 -13.33
N THR A 173 -13.09 14.34 -13.75
CA THR A 173 -13.15 13.00 -14.37
C THR A 173 -12.18 12.85 -15.55
N ALA A 174 -12.05 13.86 -16.40
CA ALA A 174 -11.13 13.82 -17.56
C ALA A 174 -9.66 13.75 -17.12
N ASP A 175 -9.28 14.51 -16.08
CA ASP A 175 -7.92 14.54 -15.57
C ASP A 175 -7.57 13.26 -14.82
N SER A 176 -8.49 12.70 -14.04
CA SER A 176 -8.29 11.42 -13.36
C SER A 176 -8.17 10.26 -14.34
N ALA A 177 -8.98 10.23 -15.41
CA ALA A 177 -8.87 9.22 -16.46
C ALA A 177 -7.54 9.31 -17.21
N LYS A 178 -7.09 10.52 -17.55
CA LYS A 178 -5.78 10.76 -18.18
C LYS A 178 -4.64 10.32 -17.26
N LEU A 179 -4.68 10.70 -16.00
CA LEU A 179 -3.67 10.31 -15.03
C LEU A 179 -3.64 8.79 -14.85
N ALA A 180 -4.79 8.14 -14.73
CA ALA A 180 -4.88 6.68 -14.64
C ALA A 180 -4.29 5.98 -15.88
N ALA A 181 -4.58 6.48 -17.08
CA ALA A 181 -4.01 5.94 -18.32
C ALA A 181 -2.48 6.11 -18.38
N ASP A 182 -1.96 7.26 -17.95
CA ASP A 182 -0.52 7.50 -17.88
C ASP A 182 0.16 6.56 -16.88
N ILE A 183 -0.42 6.35 -15.69
CA ILE A 183 0.07 5.43 -14.68
C ILE A 183 0.10 3.99 -15.21
N ALA A 184 -1.01 3.53 -15.80
CA ALA A 184 -1.10 2.18 -16.35
C ALA A 184 -0.07 1.94 -17.48
N ARG A 185 0.15 2.96 -18.32
CA ARG A 185 1.16 2.91 -19.37
C ARG A 185 2.59 2.82 -18.79
N ILE A 186 2.90 3.60 -17.74
CA ILE A 186 4.19 3.53 -17.06
C ILE A 186 4.38 2.14 -16.46
N ALA A 187 3.39 1.62 -15.74
CA ALA A 187 3.46 0.29 -15.12
C ALA A 187 3.68 -0.82 -16.15
N SER A 188 3.03 -0.73 -17.32
CA SER A 188 3.19 -1.70 -18.42
C SER A 188 4.58 -1.63 -19.08
N ALA A 189 5.28 -0.51 -18.98
CA ALA A 189 6.62 -0.32 -19.53
C ALA A 189 7.74 -0.63 -18.53
N LEU A 190 7.42 -0.95 -17.28
CA LEU A 190 8.43 -1.27 -16.27
C LEU A 190 9.17 -2.57 -16.64
N PRO A 191 10.50 -2.61 -16.49
CA PRO A 191 11.27 -3.84 -16.67
C PRO A 191 10.91 -4.86 -15.59
N GLY A 192 11.09 -6.12 -15.90
CA GLY A 192 10.92 -7.24 -14.98
C GLY A 192 10.14 -8.40 -15.60
N ASP A 193 10.37 -9.60 -15.08
CA ASP A 193 9.67 -10.80 -15.51
C ASP A 193 8.19 -10.69 -15.14
N THR A 194 7.43 -10.43 -16.16
CA THR A 194 5.99 -10.60 -16.06
C THR A 194 5.67 -12.07 -16.21
N SER A 195 5.14 -12.70 -15.16
CA SER A 195 4.64 -14.06 -15.27
C SER A 195 3.75 -14.18 -16.51
N ALA A 196 3.91 -15.27 -17.26
CA ALA A 196 3.19 -15.50 -18.52
C ALA A 196 1.66 -15.34 -18.34
N VAL A 197 1.13 -15.63 -17.15
CA VAL A 197 -0.30 -15.51 -16.83
C VAL A 197 -0.84 -14.08 -16.86
N PHE A 198 0.02 -13.07 -16.67
CA PHE A 198 -0.39 -11.65 -16.72
C PHE A 198 -0.13 -10.98 -18.07
N ARG A 199 0.43 -11.72 -19.04
CA ARG A 199 0.78 -11.14 -20.35
C ARG A 199 -0.47 -10.62 -21.06
N GLY A 200 -0.41 -9.38 -21.51
CA GLY A 200 -1.52 -8.73 -22.20
C GLY A 200 -2.64 -8.18 -21.31
N LEU A 201 -2.62 -8.44 -20.00
CA LEU A 201 -3.58 -7.85 -19.10
C LEU A 201 -3.22 -6.40 -18.77
N PRO A 202 -4.18 -5.47 -18.82
CA PRO A 202 -3.94 -4.08 -18.45
C PRO A 202 -3.78 -3.93 -16.94
N PHE A 203 -3.00 -2.94 -16.52
CA PHE A 203 -3.00 -2.48 -15.14
C PHE A 203 -4.19 -1.57 -14.87
N VAL A 204 -4.78 -1.72 -13.70
CA VAL A 204 -5.82 -0.85 -13.15
C VAL A 204 -5.21 -0.05 -12.01
N VAL A 205 -5.45 1.25 -11.96
CA VAL A 205 -5.02 2.11 -10.86
C VAL A 205 -5.96 1.91 -9.69
N ASN A 206 -5.41 1.41 -8.58
CA ASN A 206 -6.15 1.22 -7.35
C ASN A 206 -6.11 2.49 -6.47
N LYS A 207 -4.94 3.14 -6.39
CA LYS A 207 -4.72 4.37 -5.62
C LYS A 207 -3.72 5.25 -6.36
N ALA A 208 -3.92 6.55 -6.32
CA ALA A 208 -2.92 7.50 -6.81
C ALA A 208 -3.03 8.85 -6.10
N TRP A 209 -1.89 9.40 -5.74
CA TRP A 209 -1.74 10.76 -5.24
C TRP A 209 -0.69 11.50 -6.05
N ARG A 210 -0.96 12.75 -6.32
CA ARG A 210 -0.05 13.66 -6.97
C ARG A 210 0.30 14.79 -6.00
N ALA A 211 1.59 15.04 -5.79
CA ALA A 211 2.08 16.08 -4.90
C ALA A 211 2.98 17.04 -5.65
N GLN A 212 2.87 18.32 -5.35
CA GLN A 212 3.82 19.34 -5.80
C GLN A 212 4.93 19.47 -4.78
N LEU A 213 6.17 19.29 -5.23
CA LEU A 213 7.35 19.42 -4.39
C LEU A 213 7.88 20.87 -4.41
N PRO A 214 8.58 21.32 -3.34
CA PRO A 214 9.11 22.67 -3.26
C PRO A 214 10.05 23.07 -4.41
N ASN A 215 10.74 22.12 -5.02
CA ASN A 215 11.61 22.32 -6.17
C ASN A 215 10.88 22.43 -7.52
N GLY A 216 9.55 22.49 -7.52
CA GLY A 216 8.72 22.59 -8.72
C GLY A 216 8.47 21.24 -9.44
N GLN A 217 9.02 20.14 -8.94
CA GLN A 217 8.73 18.82 -9.48
C GLN A 217 7.35 18.33 -9.01
N THR A 218 6.72 17.49 -9.83
CA THR A 218 5.50 16.79 -9.46
C THR A 218 5.84 15.36 -9.11
N LEU A 219 5.50 14.94 -7.90
CA LEU A 219 5.58 13.57 -7.41
C LEU A 219 4.26 12.86 -7.68
N LEU A 220 4.34 11.62 -8.10
CA LEU A 220 3.23 10.68 -8.22
C LEU A 220 3.54 9.45 -7.36
N ALA A 221 2.66 9.12 -6.42
CA ALA A 221 2.68 7.85 -5.70
C ALA A 221 1.40 7.09 -6.03
N SER A 222 1.52 5.87 -6.54
CA SER A 222 0.38 5.09 -6.99
C SER A 222 0.53 3.61 -6.73
N VAL A 223 -0.60 2.93 -6.60
CA VAL A 223 -0.71 1.48 -6.58
C VAL A 223 -1.49 1.04 -7.79
N VAL A 224 -0.90 0.17 -8.58
CA VAL A 224 -1.55 -0.44 -9.73
C VAL A 224 -1.63 -1.94 -9.56
N VAL A 225 -2.69 -2.53 -10.06
CA VAL A 225 -2.96 -3.95 -9.94
C VAL A 225 -3.40 -4.52 -11.29
N ARG A 226 -3.14 -5.81 -11.51
CA ARG A 226 -3.81 -6.62 -12.52
C ARG A 226 -4.04 -8.00 -11.98
N ASN A 227 -5.20 -8.56 -12.30
CA ASN A 227 -5.69 -9.81 -11.75
C ASN A 227 -5.92 -10.84 -12.85
N VAL A 228 -5.66 -12.08 -12.51
CA VAL A 228 -6.11 -13.25 -13.26
C VAL A 228 -7.14 -13.95 -12.39
N ASN A 229 -8.41 -13.79 -12.74
CA ASN A 229 -9.50 -14.43 -12.03
C ASN A 229 -9.64 -15.86 -12.55
N GLN A 230 -8.95 -16.80 -11.91
CA GLN A 230 -9.17 -18.23 -12.06
C GLN A 230 -9.95 -18.68 -10.83
N GLU A 231 -11.10 -19.31 -11.01
CA GLU A 231 -12.04 -19.65 -9.92
C GLU A 231 -11.41 -20.33 -8.70
N ALA A 232 -10.35 -21.14 -8.91
CA ALA A 232 -9.69 -21.85 -7.82
C ALA A 232 -8.44 -21.17 -7.27
N ASN A 233 -7.80 -20.27 -8.01
CA ASN A 233 -6.53 -19.66 -7.64
C ASN A 233 -6.39 -18.27 -8.25
N PRO A 234 -7.11 -17.26 -7.75
CA PRO A 234 -6.99 -15.90 -8.23
C PRO A 234 -5.56 -15.39 -7.98
N ARG A 235 -4.91 -14.89 -9.01
CA ARG A 235 -3.55 -14.35 -8.94
C ARG A 235 -3.56 -12.86 -9.21
N GLN A 236 -2.75 -12.16 -8.45
CA GLN A 236 -2.61 -10.71 -8.56
C GLN A 236 -1.14 -10.35 -8.78
N GLU A 237 -0.93 -9.36 -9.60
CA GLU A 237 0.29 -8.57 -9.63
C GLU A 237 -0.03 -7.16 -9.16
N ARG A 238 0.73 -6.68 -8.17
CA ARG A 238 0.57 -5.38 -7.55
C ARG A 238 1.89 -4.64 -7.57
N ILE A 239 1.86 -3.37 -7.94
CA ILE A 239 3.04 -2.51 -8.01
C ILE A 239 2.76 -1.21 -7.27
N LEU A 240 3.58 -0.92 -6.24
CA LEU A 240 3.74 0.44 -5.76
C LEU A 240 4.71 1.15 -6.70
N LEU A 241 4.26 2.24 -7.29
CA LEU A 241 5.01 3.07 -8.22
C LEU A 241 5.17 4.48 -7.67
N ILE A 242 6.42 4.92 -7.52
CA ILE A 242 6.74 6.33 -7.32
C ILE A 242 7.39 6.86 -8.59
N ALA A 243 6.85 7.93 -9.13
CA ALA A 243 7.35 8.57 -10.35
C ALA A 243 7.43 10.08 -10.16
N GLU A 244 8.32 10.71 -10.88
CA GLU A 244 8.51 12.16 -10.84
C GLU A 244 8.36 12.75 -12.24
N ARG A 245 7.93 13.99 -12.28
CA ARG A 245 7.86 14.81 -13.48
C ARG A 245 8.43 16.19 -13.18
N ASP A 246 9.45 16.57 -13.91
CA ASP A 246 9.98 17.93 -13.87
C ASP A 246 8.97 18.93 -14.43
N SER A 247 9.03 20.19 -14.00
CA SER A 247 8.10 21.23 -14.43
C SER A 247 8.05 21.42 -15.96
N ALA A 248 9.18 21.24 -16.63
CA ALA A 248 9.28 21.32 -18.11
C ALA A 248 8.92 20.00 -18.81
N ALA A 249 8.81 18.88 -18.09
CA ALA A 249 8.53 17.59 -18.69
C ALA A 249 7.03 17.35 -18.84
N THR A 250 6.66 16.64 -19.91
CA THR A 250 5.26 16.25 -20.18
C THR A 250 4.90 14.90 -19.59
N ARG A 251 5.89 14.07 -19.21
CA ARG A 251 5.69 12.69 -18.78
C ARG A 251 6.33 12.43 -17.43
N PHE A 252 5.70 11.56 -16.65
CA PHE A 252 6.28 11.01 -15.44
C PHE A 252 7.37 9.98 -15.77
N THR A 253 8.45 10.01 -15.00
CA THR A 253 9.54 9.02 -15.04
C THR A 253 9.49 8.19 -13.77
N PRO A 254 9.45 6.84 -13.85
CA PRO A 254 9.47 5.98 -12.66
C PRO A 254 10.81 6.14 -11.92
N ARG A 255 10.74 6.22 -10.60
CA ARG A 255 11.89 6.42 -9.72
C ARG A 255 12.04 5.33 -8.67
N TYR A 256 10.92 4.72 -8.28
CA TYR A 256 10.90 3.62 -7.33
C TYR A 256 9.73 2.70 -7.65
N THR A 257 9.95 1.41 -7.52
CA THR A 257 8.90 0.40 -7.68
C THR A 257 9.09 -0.71 -6.65
N ASP A 258 7.98 -1.13 -6.04
CA ASP A 258 7.90 -2.36 -5.26
C ASP A 258 6.84 -3.25 -5.90
N ARG A 259 7.28 -4.37 -6.51
CA ARG A 259 6.43 -5.29 -7.27
C ARG A 259 6.23 -6.57 -6.48
N LYS A 260 4.97 -6.96 -6.34
CA LYS A 260 4.55 -8.20 -5.71
C LYS A 260 3.72 -9.03 -6.68
N VAL A 261 3.93 -10.33 -6.68
CA VAL A 261 3.19 -11.28 -7.52
C VAL A 261 2.86 -12.51 -6.68
N GLY A 262 1.62 -12.92 -6.65
CA GLY A 262 1.20 -14.07 -5.85
C GLY A 262 -0.27 -14.40 -5.99
N LEU A 263 -0.75 -15.26 -5.10
CA LEU A 263 -2.18 -15.48 -4.90
C LEU A 263 -2.79 -14.26 -4.23
N GLU A 264 -3.96 -13.83 -4.70
CA GLU A 264 -4.63 -12.62 -4.20
C GLU A 264 -4.82 -12.64 -2.68
N GLU A 265 -5.19 -13.79 -2.12
CA GLU A 265 -5.48 -13.94 -0.69
C GLU A 265 -4.25 -13.86 0.23
N THR A 266 -3.06 -14.16 -0.31
CA THR A 266 -1.82 -14.22 0.49
C THR A 266 -0.78 -13.19 0.07
N LEU A 267 -1.10 -12.40 -0.95
CA LEU A 267 -0.18 -11.39 -1.44
C LEU A 267 -0.05 -10.26 -0.43
N GLU A 268 1.18 -9.99 0.00
CA GLU A 268 1.46 -8.78 0.77
C GLU A 268 1.02 -7.54 -0.02
N THR A 269 0.16 -6.73 0.57
CA THR A 269 -0.24 -5.47 -0.03
C THR A 269 0.64 -4.33 0.47
N THR A 270 0.89 -3.36 -0.38
CA THR A 270 1.68 -2.16 -0.07
C THR A 270 0.87 -0.94 -0.51
N ASP A 271 0.48 -0.12 0.47
CA ASP A 271 -0.34 1.06 0.24
C ASP A 271 0.35 2.32 0.75
N PRO A 272 0.48 3.37 -0.08
CA PRO A 272 0.85 4.67 0.43
C PRO A 272 -0.27 5.19 1.33
N ILE A 273 0.11 5.69 2.51
CA ILE A 273 -0.83 6.25 3.50
C ILE A 273 -0.62 7.74 3.74
N ALA A 274 0.56 8.27 3.39
CA ALA A 274 0.84 9.70 3.40
C ALA A 274 2.01 10.04 2.47
N ILE A 275 2.02 11.27 1.98
CA ILE A 275 3.18 11.93 1.37
C ILE A 275 3.47 13.16 2.21
N ILE A 276 4.68 13.29 2.70
CA ILE A 276 5.12 14.40 3.56
C ILE A 276 6.52 14.86 3.18
N LEU A 277 6.87 16.02 3.66
CA LEU A 277 8.25 16.54 3.67
C LEU A 277 8.81 16.34 5.07
N LEU A 278 9.77 15.41 5.22
CA LEU A 278 10.24 14.92 6.51
C LEU A 278 11.63 15.47 6.85
N GLY A 279 11.87 15.63 8.14
CA GLY A 279 13.15 16.03 8.69
C GLY A 279 13.50 17.53 8.49
N VAL A 280 14.70 17.89 8.88
CA VAL A 280 15.22 19.29 8.77
C VAL A 280 15.34 19.69 7.31
N ASP A 281 15.80 18.79 6.46
CA ASP A 281 16.02 19.06 5.04
C ASP A 281 14.72 19.00 4.21
N ARG A 282 13.58 18.70 4.86
CA ARG A 282 12.26 18.63 4.19
C ARG A 282 12.28 17.73 2.95
N HIS A 283 12.95 16.60 3.03
CA HIS A 283 12.99 15.68 1.90
C HIS A 283 11.66 14.97 1.69
N PRO A 284 11.25 14.78 0.43
CA PRO A 284 10.02 14.09 0.11
C PRO A 284 10.05 12.64 0.59
N THR A 285 9.00 12.25 1.32
CA THR A 285 8.85 10.92 1.92
C THR A 285 7.46 10.39 1.64
N VAL A 286 7.37 9.17 1.15
CA VAL A 286 6.13 8.39 1.04
C VAL A 286 6.10 7.39 2.18
N ILE A 287 5.09 7.49 3.02
CA ILE A 287 4.85 6.53 4.10
C ILE A 287 3.94 5.46 3.55
N ILE A 288 4.35 4.21 3.72
CA ILE A 288 3.63 3.05 3.24
C ILE A 288 3.23 2.13 4.39
N ALA A 289 2.00 1.61 4.31
CA ALA A 289 1.55 0.47 5.10
C ALA A 289 1.72 -0.80 4.26
N ARG A 290 2.22 -1.86 4.87
CA ARG A 290 2.39 -3.18 4.28
C ARG A 290 1.58 -4.16 5.08
N ASP A 291 0.64 -4.84 4.43
CA ASP A 291 -0.24 -5.83 5.03
C ASP A 291 0.10 -7.21 4.48
N ALA A 292 0.53 -8.09 5.37
CA ALA A 292 0.85 -9.48 5.05
C ALA A 292 -0.30 -10.45 5.38
N GLY A 293 -1.50 -9.92 5.66
CA GLY A 293 -2.68 -10.70 6.03
C GLY A 293 -2.72 -11.12 7.51
N ASN A 294 -1.56 -11.26 8.14
CA ASN A 294 -1.42 -11.58 9.58
C ASN A 294 -0.78 -10.44 10.39
N GLY A 295 -0.61 -9.28 9.80
CA GLY A 295 -0.05 -8.11 10.47
C GLY A 295 0.31 -6.99 9.53
N LEU A 296 0.42 -5.80 10.13
CA LEU A 296 0.81 -4.57 9.46
C LEU A 296 2.26 -4.23 9.77
N SER A 297 2.95 -3.69 8.80
CA SER A 297 4.28 -3.08 8.90
C SER A 297 4.23 -1.71 8.21
N TYR A 298 5.07 -0.80 8.66
CA TYR A 298 5.17 0.53 8.06
C TYR A 298 6.57 0.77 7.55
N ALA A 299 6.69 1.54 6.47
CA ALA A 299 8.00 1.88 5.94
C ALA A 299 8.03 3.32 5.43
N LEU A 300 9.22 3.89 5.40
CA LEU A 300 9.53 5.19 4.83
C LEU A 300 10.29 4.99 3.52
N VAL A 301 9.72 5.49 2.45
CA VAL A 301 10.38 5.56 1.14
C VAL A 301 10.72 7.02 0.89
N GLU A 302 12.00 7.33 0.90
CA GLU A 302 12.51 8.71 0.94
C GLU A 302 13.34 9.02 -0.30
N ARG A 303 13.31 10.30 -0.68
CA ARG A 303 14.15 10.83 -1.75
C ARG A 303 15.40 11.48 -1.17
N ILE A 304 16.53 10.78 -1.26
CA ILE A 304 17.82 11.22 -0.75
C ILE A 304 18.82 11.31 -1.89
N ALA A 305 19.51 12.43 -2.00
CA ALA A 305 20.46 12.69 -3.07
C ALA A 305 19.87 12.40 -4.48
N GLY A 306 18.58 12.70 -4.67
CA GLY A 306 17.89 12.49 -5.94
C GLY A 306 17.44 11.04 -6.21
N GLN A 307 17.69 10.11 -5.30
CA GLN A 307 17.30 8.71 -5.43
C GLN A 307 16.20 8.36 -4.43
N TRP A 308 15.19 7.62 -4.88
CA TRP A 308 14.15 7.07 -4.02
C TRP A 308 14.57 5.71 -3.50
N GLN A 309 14.50 5.51 -2.19
CA GLN A 309 14.86 4.27 -1.54
C GLN A 309 14.05 4.05 -0.27
N ARG A 310 13.79 2.79 0.08
CA ARG A 310 13.22 2.44 1.36
C ARG A 310 14.30 2.59 2.44
N ARG A 311 14.21 3.66 3.21
CA ARG A 311 15.18 4.00 4.26
C ARG A 311 14.99 3.16 5.50
N TRP A 312 13.74 2.98 5.88
CA TRP A 312 13.40 2.28 7.10
C TRP A 312 12.11 1.49 6.91
N ALA A 313 12.00 0.38 7.64
CA ALA A 313 10.76 -0.39 7.77
C ALA A 313 10.65 -0.96 9.18
N SER A 314 9.43 -0.96 9.69
CA SER A 314 9.11 -1.62 10.96
C SER A 314 9.00 -3.14 10.79
N ALA A 315 9.03 -3.85 11.92
CA ALA A 315 8.52 -5.22 11.99
C ALA A 315 7.04 -5.30 11.60
N TYR A 316 6.52 -6.51 11.49
CA TYR A 316 5.07 -6.74 11.41
C TYR A 316 4.50 -6.89 12.81
N ALA A 317 3.37 -6.22 13.06
CA ALA A 317 2.54 -6.40 14.24
C ALA A 317 1.09 -6.69 13.81
N GLY A 318 0.47 -7.67 14.43
CA GLY A 318 -0.88 -8.13 14.10
C GLY A 318 -1.19 -9.47 14.74
N CYS A 319 -2.28 -10.07 14.30
CA CYS A 319 -2.80 -11.35 14.76
C CYS A 319 -2.85 -12.35 13.59
#